data_be78fe1c747b2ae3580e055271e72e30
#
_entry.id   be78fe1c747b2ae3580e055271e72e30
#
_cell.length_a   1.000
_cell.length_b   1.000
_cell.length_c   1.000
_cell.angle_alpha   90.00
_cell.angle_beta   90.00
_cell.angle_gamma   90.00
#
_symmetry.space_group_name_H-M   'P 1'
#
loop_
_entity.id
_entity.type
_entity.pdbx_description
1 polymer ?
#
loop_
_entity_poly.entity_id
_entity_poly.type
_entity_poly.pdbx_seq_one_letter_code
_entity_poly.pdbx_strand_id
1 'polypeptide(L)'
;RLVGSEMCIRDRFKTPTPGKDNTLQMKGNSGIMLQSRYEVQVLDCEDNPTYVNGWVGSIYKQSAPLVNAFTKTNEWQVYDIYWKAPRFGTNDELESPAMITVVLNGIVVQNNYVLKGTTPYTGLPKYVAHGRLPLSLQDHGVEVAFRNIWIRNL
;
A
#
# COMPACT_ATOMS: atom_id res chain seq x y z
N ARG A 1 -5.45 26.57 -3.37
CA ARG A 1 -4.17 25.83 -3.51
C ARG A 1 -4.14 24.77 -2.41
N LEU A 2 -4.58 23.54 -2.73
CA LEU A 2 -4.50 22.42 -1.80
C LEU A 2 -3.04 21.98 -1.72
N VAL A 3 -2.30 22.56 -0.81
CA VAL A 3 -0.92 22.18 -0.48
C VAL A 3 -1.01 21.08 0.57
N GLY A 4 -0.51 19.91 0.25
CA GLY A 4 -0.47 18.77 1.14
C GLY A 4 -1.84 18.09 1.25
N SER A 5 -2.17 17.17 0.36
CA SER A 5 -3.38 16.37 0.51
C SER A 5 -3.16 15.31 1.58
N GLU A 6 -3.70 15.55 2.76
CA GLU A 6 -3.97 14.49 3.71
C GLU A 6 -5.25 13.80 3.26
N MET A 7 -5.22 12.48 3.17
CA MET A 7 -6.34 11.69 2.69
C MET A 7 -6.60 10.51 3.62
N CYS A 8 -7.88 10.23 3.83
CA CYS A 8 -8.32 8.94 4.33
C CYS A 8 -8.89 8.14 3.17
N ILE A 9 -8.39 6.92 2.99
CA ILE A 9 -8.82 6.00 1.95
C ILE A 9 -9.36 4.76 2.64
N ARG A 10 -10.57 4.34 2.28
CA ARG A 10 -11.09 3.02 2.65
C ARG A 10 -11.21 2.19 1.39
N ASP A 11 -10.71 0.98 1.46
CA ASP A 11 -10.76 -0.01 0.40
C ASP A 11 -11.13 -1.39 0.95
N ARG A 12 -11.77 -2.19 0.14
CA ARG A 12 -11.98 -3.60 0.41
C ARG A 12 -11.43 -4.41 -0.73
N PHE A 13 -10.55 -5.34 -0.42
CA PHE A 13 -10.00 -6.28 -1.38
C PHE A 13 -10.25 -7.73 -0.96
N LYS A 14 -10.21 -8.61 -1.94
CA LYS A 14 -10.34 -10.04 -1.73
C LYS A 14 -9.37 -10.75 -2.66
N THR A 15 -8.48 -11.57 -2.08
CA THR A 15 -7.58 -12.43 -2.83
C THR A 15 -8.33 -13.64 -3.36
N PRO A 16 -8.01 -14.14 -4.56
CA PRO A 16 -8.62 -15.34 -5.11
C PRO A 16 -8.13 -16.59 -4.37
N THR A 17 -8.86 -17.68 -4.52
CA THR A 17 -8.32 -19.01 -4.17
C THR A 17 -7.09 -19.27 -5.02
N PRO A 18 -5.90 -19.54 -4.44
CA PRO A 18 -4.68 -19.66 -5.21
C PRO A 18 -4.71 -20.91 -6.11
N GLY A 19 -4.26 -20.75 -7.35
CA GLY A 19 -3.90 -21.87 -8.20
C GLY A 19 -2.62 -22.57 -7.69
N LYS A 20 -2.31 -23.74 -8.24
CA LYS A 20 -1.13 -24.53 -7.83
C LYS A 20 0.19 -23.78 -7.90
N ASP A 21 0.32 -22.85 -8.86
CA ASP A 21 1.53 -22.07 -9.10
C ASP A 21 1.53 -20.71 -8.40
N ASN A 22 0.40 -20.32 -7.77
CA ASN A 22 0.26 -19.05 -7.07
C ASN A 22 0.73 -19.19 -5.63
N THR A 23 2.04 -19.14 -5.44
CA THR A 23 2.71 -19.24 -4.14
C THR A 23 3.51 -17.98 -3.83
N LEU A 24 3.90 -17.79 -2.58
CA LEU A 24 4.74 -16.67 -2.13
C LEU A 24 4.19 -15.30 -2.62
N GLN A 25 4.99 -14.55 -3.35
CA GLN A 25 4.60 -13.24 -3.89
C GLN A 25 3.62 -13.31 -5.07
N MET A 26 3.29 -14.50 -5.57
CA MET A 26 2.24 -14.65 -6.58
C MET A 26 0.88 -15.04 -5.98
N LYS A 27 0.78 -15.18 -4.66
CA LYS A 27 -0.45 -15.53 -3.97
C LYS A 27 -1.32 -14.29 -3.74
N GLY A 28 -2.23 -13.98 -4.67
CA GLY A 28 -3.13 -12.84 -4.57
C GLY A 28 -2.41 -11.49 -4.52
N ASN A 29 -1.36 -11.33 -5.32
CA ASN A 29 -0.55 -10.12 -5.36
C ASN A 29 -1.25 -8.97 -6.07
N SER A 30 -1.24 -7.84 -5.41
CA SER A 30 -1.67 -6.54 -5.93
C SER A 30 -1.12 -5.44 -5.04
N GLY A 31 -1.46 -4.20 -5.29
CA GLY A 31 -1.05 -3.05 -4.47
C GLY A 31 -2.02 -1.87 -4.60
N ILE A 32 -2.17 -1.13 -3.51
CA ILE A 32 -2.81 0.17 -3.53
C ILE A 32 -1.69 1.20 -3.69
N MET A 33 -1.62 1.79 -4.89
CA MET A 33 -0.57 2.71 -5.31
C MET A 33 -1.00 4.15 -5.02
N LEU A 34 -0.57 4.69 -3.90
CA LEU A 34 -0.80 6.09 -3.54
C LEU A 34 0.02 6.98 -4.47
N GLN A 35 -0.66 7.95 -5.10
CA GLN A 35 -0.05 8.81 -6.13
C GLN A 35 0.72 7.99 -7.19
N SER A 36 0.26 6.77 -7.52
CA SER A 36 0.88 5.84 -8.47
C SER A 36 2.38 5.56 -8.23
N ARG A 37 2.89 5.81 -7.02
CA ARG A 37 4.32 5.73 -6.68
C ARG A 37 4.63 5.04 -5.37
N TYR A 38 3.67 5.02 -4.43
CA TYR A 38 3.88 4.55 -3.06
C TYR A 38 2.91 3.42 -2.78
N GLU A 39 3.44 2.23 -2.59
CA GLU A 39 2.64 1.01 -2.53
C GLU A 39 2.35 0.59 -1.10
N VAL A 40 1.06 0.40 -0.81
CA VAL A 40 0.58 -0.43 0.28
C VAL A 40 0.26 -1.81 -0.30
N GLN A 41 1.00 -2.81 0.15
CA GLN A 41 0.94 -4.16 -0.42
C GLN A 41 -0.40 -4.84 -0.17
N VAL A 42 -0.91 -5.49 -1.20
CA VAL A 42 -2.00 -6.48 -1.14
C VAL A 42 -1.42 -7.85 -1.46
N LEU A 43 -1.60 -8.79 -0.56
CA LEU A 43 -1.09 -10.15 -0.72
C LEU A 43 -1.96 -11.11 0.12
N ASP A 44 -2.11 -12.33 -0.33
CA ASP A 44 -2.64 -13.39 0.50
C ASP A 44 -1.55 -13.89 1.46
N CYS A 45 -1.76 -13.66 2.74
CA CYS A 45 -0.81 -14.00 3.80
C CYS A 45 -1.27 -15.16 4.69
N GLU A 46 -2.30 -15.92 4.27
CA GLU A 46 -2.65 -17.18 4.91
C GLU A 46 -1.58 -18.22 4.56
N ASP A 47 -0.86 -18.74 5.58
CA ASP A 47 0.22 -19.73 5.42
C ASP A 47 1.23 -19.37 4.31
N ASN A 48 1.61 -18.10 4.21
CA ASN A 48 2.50 -17.60 3.18
C ASN A 48 3.89 -17.24 3.73
N PRO A 49 4.92 -18.09 3.56
CA PRO A 49 6.25 -17.89 4.14
C PRO A 49 7.15 -16.96 3.32
N THR A 50 6.58 -16.00 2.60
CA THR A 50 7.35 -15.01 1.83
C THR A 50 7.99 -13.94 2.74
N TYR A 51 8.80 -13.07 2.18
CA TYR A 51 9.48 -12.01 2.93
C TYR A 51 8.49 -11.01 3.54
N VAL A 52 8.71 -10.67 4.80
CA VAL A 52 7.75 -9.91 5.63
C VAL A 52 7.51 -8.47 5.17
N ASN A 53 8.50 -7.83 4.54
CA ASN A 53 8.33 -6.48 3.99
C ASN A 53 7.66 -6.45 2.60
N GLY A 54 7.15 -7.60 2.16
CA GLY A 54 6.24 -7.78 1.03
C GLY A 54 4.90 -8.41 1.44
N TRP A 55 4.61 -8.53 2.74
CA TRP A 55 3.32 -8.98 3.25
C TRP A 55 2.24 -7.91 3.10
N VAL A 56 0.99 -8.34 3.17
CA VAL A 56 -0.17 -7.44 3.20
C VAL A 56 -0.01 -6.37 4.29
N GLY A 57 -0.27 -5.11 3.94
CA GLY A 57 -0.10 -3.98 4.85
C GLY A 57 1.34 -3.47 4.99
N SER A 58 2.32 -4.07 4.32
CA SER A 58 3.66 -3.49 4.23
C SER A 58 3.66 -2.22 3.37
N ILE A 59 4.54 -1.28 3.70
CA ILE A 59 5.01 -0.30 2.73
C ILE A 59 6.10 -1.02 1.93
N TYR A 60 5.76 -1.39 0.70
CA TYR A 60 6.48 -2.41 -0.06
C TYR A 60 7.99 -2.22 -0.03
N LYS A 61 8.69 -3.25 0.47
CA LYS A 61 10.15 -3.30 0.68
C LYS A 61 10.75 -2.21 1.58
N GLN A 62 9.92 -1.37 2.23
CA GLN A 62 10.41 -0.36 3.18
C GLN A 62 10.10 -0.71 4.63
N SER A 63 8.86 -1.13 4.91
CA SER A 63 8.40 -1.43 6.26
C SER A 63 7.49 -2.65 6.26
N ALA A 64 7.85 -3.66 7.03
CA ALA A 64 6.96 -4.79 7.29
C ALA A 64 5.73 -4.34 8.10
N PRO A 65 4.58 -5.01 7.99
CA PRO A 65 3.46 -4.75 8.88
C PRO A 65 3.82 -5.11 10.32
N LEU A 66 3.28 -4.37 11.28
CA LEU A 66 3.51 -4.63 12.72
C LEU A 66 3.01 -6.01 13.14
N VAL A 67 2.00 -6.52 12.46
CA VAL A 67 1.40 -7.83 12.68
C VAL A 67 0.74 -8.32 11.40
N ASN A 68 0.64 -9.63 11.18
CA ASN A 68 -0.19 -10.19 10.12
C ASN A 68 -1.66 -10.11 10.55
N ALA A 69 -2.38 -9.11 10.03
CA ALA A 69 -3.80 -8.89 10.28
C ALA A 69 -4.68 -9.42 9.14
N PHE A 70 -4.13 -10.21 8.22
CA PHE A 70 -4.88 -10.90 7.18
C PHE A 70 -5.79 -11.96 7.82
N THR A 71 -7.06 -12.03 7.42
CA THR A 71 -8.00 -13.01 8.00
C THR A 71 -7.89 -14.35 7.29
N LYS A 72 -8.36 -14.44 6.05
CA LYS A 72 -8.38 -15.68 5.31
C LYS A 72 -8.43 -15.43 3.80
N THR A 73 -7.86 -16.38 3.05
CA THR A 73 -8.00 -16.47 1.60
C THR A 73 -9.47 -16.44 1.17
N ASN A 74 -9.77 -15.74 0.10
CA ASN A 74 -11.11 -15.59 -0.46
C ASN A 74 -12.14 -14.91 0.47
N GLU A 75 -11.68 -14.22 1.50
CA GLU A 75 -12.50 -13.33 2.34
C GLU A 75 -12.20 -11.86 2.04
N TRP A 76 -13.19 -10.99 2.27
CA TRP A 76 -13.02 -9.56 2.10
C TRP A 76 -12.18 -8.99 3.25
N GLN A 77 -11.07 -8.37 2.89
CA GLN A 77 -10.22 -7.60 3.78
C GLN A 77 -10.58 -6.12 3.68
N VAL A 78 -10.36 -5.36 4.74
CA VAL A 78 -10.65 -3.93 4.79
C VAL A 78 -9.38 -3.16 5.11
N TYR A 79 -9.00 -2.23 4.24
CA TYR A 79 -8.02 -1.19 4.54
C TYR A 79 -8.67 0.12 4.92
N ASP A 80 -8.14 0.76 5.96
CA ASP A 80 -8.25 2.18 6.21
C ASP A 80 -6.83 2.78 6.17
N ILE A 81 -6.59 3.68 5.23
CA ILE A 81 -5.27 4.26 4.96
C ILE A 81 -5.35 5.76 5.19
N TYR A 82 -4.52 6.27 6.09
CA TYR A 82 -4.34 7.69 6.35
C TYR A 82 -3.01 8.11 5.72
N TRP A 83 -3.10 8.93 4.69
CA TRP A 83 -1.98 9.32 3.85
C TRP A 83 -1.71 10.81 3.94
N LYS A 84 -0.46 11.16 4.16
CA LYS A 84 0.07 12.50 3.99
C LYS A 84 1.10 12.48 2.88
N ALA A 85 0.79 13.17 1.77
CA ALA A 85 1.65 13.21 0.61
C ALA A 85 2.98 13.93 0.90
N PRO A 86 4.07 13.58 0.20
CA PRO A 86 5.31 14.35 0.26
C PRO A 86 5.09 15.74 -0.32
N ARG A 87 5.88 16.70 0.15
CA ARG A 87 5.91 18.06 -0.42
C ARG A 87 7.26 18.34 -1.00
N PHE A 88 7.25 18.98 -2.16
CA PHE A 88 8.44 19.41 -2.88
C PHE A 88 8.41 20.91 -3.06
N GLY A 89 9.56 21.54 -2.94
CA GLY A 89 9.76 22.97 -3.15
C GLY A 89 9.87 23.34 -4.63
N THR A 90 10.17 24.58 -4.88
CA THR A 90 10.22 25.15 -6.24
C THR A 90 11.38 24.63 -7.09
N ASN A 91 12.43 24.11 -6.44
CA ASN A 91 13.60 23.52 -7.08
C ASN A 91 13.59 21.99 -6.99
N ASP A 92 12.40 21.38 -6.87
CA ASP A 92 12.21 19.93 -6.73
C ASP A 92 12.85 19.30 -5.46
N GLU A 93 13.31 20.10 -4.51
CA GLU A 93 13.80 19.62 -3.22
C GLU A 93 12.67 19.07 -2.35
N LEU A 94 12.94 18.03 -1.58
CA LEU A 94 12.00 17.46 -0.64
C LEU A 94 11.86 18.38 0.59
N GLU A 95 10.71 19.04 0.75
CA GLU A 95 10.38 19.85 1.94
C GLU A 95 9.83 18.99 3.08
N SER A 96 9.03 17.98 2.75
CA SER A 96 8.40 17.09 3.74
C SER A 96 8.23 15.70 3.15
N PRO A 97 8.69 14.64 3.84
CA PRO A 97 8.46 13.28 3.40
C PRO A 97 6.99 12.87 3.51
N ALA A 98 6.63 11.84 2.81
CA ALA A 98 5.33 11.19 2.96
C ALA A 98 5.21 10.47 4.30
N MET A 99 4.02 10.45 4.87
CA MET A 99 3.69 9.73 6.11
C MET A 99 2.43 8.91 5.92
N ILE A 100 2.38 7.75 6.55
CA ILE A 100 1.25 6.84 6.41
C ILE A 100 0.92 6.10 7.70
N THR A 101 -0.38 5.96 7.96
CA THR A 101 -0.92 4.99 8.91
C THR A 101 -1.83 4.05 8.14
N VAL A 102 -1.65 2.76 8.34
CA VAL A 102 -2.46 1.71 7.68
C VAL A 102 -3.12 0.86 8.75
N VAL A 103 -4.41 0.71 8.63
CA VAL A 103 -5.24 -0.19 9.44
C VAL A 103 -5.76 -1.28 8.52
N LEU A 104 -5.49 -2.53 8.85
CA LEU A 104 -6.00 -3.71 8.14
C LEU A 104 -6.95 -4.47 9.06
N ASN A 105 -8.20 -4.64 8.63
CA ASN A 105 -9.25 -5.33 9.39
C ASN A 105 -9.41 -4.80 10.82
N GLY A 106 -9.28 -3.48 11.00
CA GLY A 106 -9.38 -2.82 12.31
C GLY A 106 -8.09 -2.86 13.16
N ILE A 107 -7.02 -3.46 12.66
CA ILE A 107 -5.73 -3.59 13.37
C ILE A 107 -4.70 -2.66 12.70
N VAL A 108 -4.01 -1.84 13.49
CA VAL A 108 -2.95 -0.96 12.99
C VAL A 108 -1.75 -1.80 12.56
N VAL A 109 -1.43 -1.76 11.27
CA VAL A 109 -0.28 -2.48 10.70
C VAL A 109 0.88 -1.55 10.31
N GLN A 110 0.61 -0.25 10.10
CA GLN A 110 1.61 0.80 9.99
C GLN A 110 1.15 1.99 10.85
N ASN A 111 2.01 2.49 11.71
CA ASN A 111 1.69 3.60 12.61
C ASN A 111 2.58 4.80 12.31
N ASN A 112 2.00 5.81 11.63
CA ASN A 112 2.68 7.07 11.32
C ASN A 112 4.08 6.87 10.70
N TYR A 113 4.19 5.88 9.81
CA TYR A 113 5.45 5.54 9.16
C TYR A 113 5.87 6.64 8.19
N VAL A 114 7.10 7.11 8.32
CA VAL A 114 7.72 8.09 7.41
C VAL A 114 8.39 7.34 6.27
N LEU A 115 7.89 7.52 5.04
CA LEU A 115 8.43 6.85 3.87
C LEU A 115 9.81 7.38 3.52
N LYS A 116 10.66 6.51 2.97
CA LYS A 116 12.01 6.84 2.49
C LYS A 116 12.03 7.24 1.00
N GLY A 117 10.88 7.24 0.35
CA GLY A 117 10.68 7.51 -1.07
C GLY A 117 9.69 6.55 -1.71
N THR A 118 9.73 6.42 -3.02
CA THR A 118 8.92 5.46 -3.79
C THR A 118 9.22 4.01 -3.38
N THR A 119 8.36 3.09 -3.78
CA THR A 119 8.45 1.66 -3.44
C THR A 119 8.87 0.80 -4.65
N PRO A 120 10.13 0.89 -5.12
CA PRO A 120 10.56 0.12 -6.28
C PRO A 120 10.74 -1.36 -5.96
N TYR A 121 10.49 -2.21 -6.94
CA TYR A 121 10.82 -3.65 -6.83
C TYR A 121 12.34 -3.86 -6.68
N THR A 122 13.13 -3.11 -7.46
CA THR A 122 14.60 -3.18 -7.47
C THR A 122 15.18 -1.80 -7.15
N GLY A 123 16.21 -1.77 -6.34
CA GLY A 123 16.91 -0.54 -5.94
C GLY A 123 16.44 0.01 -4.60
N LEU A 124 16.99 1.16 -4.22
CA LEU A 124 16.66 1.84 -2.98
C LEU A 124 15.49 2.82 -3.16
N PRO A 125 14.65 2.99 -2.14
CA PRO A 125 13.66 4.06 -2.13
C PRO A 125 14.33 5.42 -2.32
N LYS A 126 13.72 6.26 -3.15
CA LYS A 126 14.15 7.67 -3.30
C LYS A 126 12.94 8.53 -3.64
N TYR A 127 12.99 9.78 -3.25
CA TYR A 127 12.04 10.77 -3.71
C TYR A 127 12.47 11.33 -5.07
N VAL A 128 11.49 11.46 -5.95
CA VAL A 128 11.57 12.22 -7.20
C VAL A 128 10.40 13.17 -7.17
N ALA A 129 10.65 14.46 -7.36
CA ALA A 129 9.60 15.47 -7.31
C ALA A 129 8.47 15.16 -8.28
N HIS A 130 7.26 15.34 -7.81
CA HIS A 130 6.05 15.14 -8.59
C HIS A 130 4.90 15.99 -8.05
N GLY A 131 3.94 16.25 -8.89
CA GLY A 131 2.68 16.89 -8.53
C GLY A 131 1.64 15.90 -8.03
N ARG A 132 0.38 16.26 -8.20
CA ARG A 132 -0.76 15.38 -7.92
C ARG A 132 -0.78 14.23 -8.94
N LEU A 133 -0.87 13.02 -8.42
CA LEU A 133 -1.01 11.80 -9.21
C LEU A 133 -2.18 10.98 -8.65
N PRO A 134 -2.83 10.14 -9.46
CA PRO A 134 -3.98 9.36 -9.03
C PRO A 134 -3.61 8.27 -8.02
N LEU A 135 -4.62 7.84 -7.26
CA LEU A 135 -4.63 6.52 -6.67
C LEU A 135 -4.80 5.50 -7.79
N SER A 136 -4.03 4.42 -7.78
CA SER A 136 -4.20 3.31 -8.71
C SER A 136 -4.12 1.96 -7.99
N LEU A 137 -4.76 0.97 -8.58
CA LEU A 137 -4.68 -0.42 -8.14
C LEU A 137 -3.75 -1.16 -9.09
N GLN A 138 -2.83 -1.93 -8.52
CA GLN A 138 -1.87 -2.68 -9.32
C GLN A 138 -2.55 -3.93 -9.91
N ASP A 139 -2.39 -4.13 -11.21
CA ASP A 139 -2.61 -5.42 -11.85
C ASP A 139 -1.28 -6.20 -11.86
N HIS A 140 -1.27 -7.34 -11.23
CA HIS A 140 -0.11 -8.23 -11.16
C HIS A 140 -0.34 -9.58 -11.86
N GLY A 141 -1.36 -9.64 -12.71
CA GLY A 141 -1.75 -10.88 -13.42
C GLY A 141 -2.44 -11.91 -12.52
N VAL A 142 -2.93 -11.49 -11.36
CA VAL A 142 -3.70 -12.32 -10.42
C VAL A 142 -5.03 -11.63 -10.13
N GLU A 143 -6.12 -12.38 -10.17
CA GLU A 143 -7.49 -11.86 -10.01
C GLU A 143 -7.77 -11.44 -8.56
N VAL A 144 -7.28 -10.27 -8.15
CA VAL A 144 -7.68 -9.63 -6.88
C VAL A 144 -8.92 -8.79 -7.11
N ALA A 145 -9.95 -9.02 -6.32
CA ALA A 145 -11.18 -8.25 -6.39
C ALA A 145 -11.13 -7.03 -5.46
N PHE A 146 -11.64 -5.90 -5.92
CA PHE A 146 -11.77 -4.67 -5.15
C PHE A 146 -13.21 -4.19 -5.14
N ARG A 147 -13.64 -3.55 -4.04
CA ARG A 147 -14.96 -2.91 -3.94
C ARG A 147 -15.00 -1.83 -2.87
N ASN A 148 -16.03 -0.98 -2.93
CA ASN A 148 -16.33 0.04 -1.91
C ASN A 148 -15.11 0.94 -1.62
N ILE A 149 -14.42 1.35 -2.67
CA ILE A 149 -13.26 2.26 -2.57
C ILE A 149 -13.79 3.69 -2.47
N TRP A 150 -13.36 4.40 -1.46
CA TRP A 150 -13.63 5.82 -1.35
C TRP A 150 -12.45 6.58 -0.76
N ILE A 151 -12.34 7.83 -1.13
CA ILE A 151 -11.27 8.74 -0.73
C ILE A 151 -11.91 9.98 -0.14
N ARG A 152 -11.40 10.41 0.99
CA ARG A 152 -11.79 11.66 1.64
C ARG A 152 -10.54 12.50 1.90
N ASN A 153 -10.58 13.78 1.53
CA ASN A 153 -9.59 14.76 1.99
C ASN A 153 -9.82 15.05 3.48
N LEU A 154 -8.75 15.17 4.23
CA LEU A 154 -8.74 15.51 5.65
C LEU A 154 -8.39 16.99 5.83
#